data_46d596c91a926e9d921ab45dc9d0151e
#
_entry.id   46d596c91a926e9d921ab45dc9d0151e
#
_cell.length_a   1.000
_cell.length_b   1.000
_cell.length_c   1.000
_cell.angle_alpha   90.00
_cell.angle_beta   90.00
_cell.angle_gamma   90.00
#
_symmetry.space_group_name_H-M   'P 1'
#
loop_
_entity.id
_entity.type
_entity.pdbx_description
1 polymer ?
#
loop_
_entity_poly.entity_id
_entity_poly.type
_entity_poly.pdbx_seq_one_letter_code
_entity_poly.pdbx_strand_id
1 'polypeptide(L)'
;FITAGNASQLSDGSSACVLMEATQAERLGLSPLGAFRGFAVAGCEPDEMGIGPVFAVPKLLARHGLTVQDIDLWEMNEAFASQALYCQRKLGIPGERLNVNGGAISIGHPFGMTGARLVGHLLLEGRRRKAKWGVVTMCIAGGMGAAGLFEIY
;
A
#
# COMPACT_ATOMS: atom_id res chain seq x y z
N PHE A 1 -2.32 -24.06 -4.41
CA PHE A 1 -0.98 -24.13 -5.01
C PHE A 1 -0.63 -22.78 -5.62
N ILE A 2 0.63 -22.35 -5.48
CA ILE A 2 1.16 -21.15 -6.13
C ILE A 2 1.61 -21.53 -7.55
N THR A 3 1.21 -20.72 -8.52
CA THR A 3 1.54 -20.88 -9.94
C THR A 3 1.92 -19.53 -10.54
N ALA A 4 2.48 -19.54 -11.74
CA ALA A 4 2.79 -18.29 -12.46
C ALA A 4 1.55 -17.40 -12.72
N GLY A 5 0.34 -17.98 -12.73
CA GLY A 5 -0.90 -17.26 -12.95
C GLY A 5 -1.51 -16.62 -11.69
N ASN A 6 -1.01 -16.93 -10.49
CA ASN A 6 -1.55 -16.43 -9.23
C ASN A 6 -0.48 -15.87 -8.26
N ALA A 7 0.68 -15.54 -8.81
CA ALA A 7 1.80 -14.90 -8.11
C ALA A 7 2.28 -13.69 -8.90
N SER A 8 2.86 -12.71 -8.21
CA SER A 8 3.57 -11.61 -8.87
C SER A 8 4.79 -12.12 -9.62
N GLN A 9 5.10 -11.51 -10.74
CA GLN A 9 6.29 -11.82 -11.50
C GLN A 9 7.54 -11.31 -10.79
N LEU A 10 8.64 -12.06 -10.85
CA LEU A 10 9.97 -11.57 -10.58
C LEU A 10 10.38 -10.68 -11.76
N SER A 11 10.44 -9.40 -11.55
CA SER A 11 10.63 -8.41 -12.61
C SER A 11 11.69 -7.40 -12.19
N ASP A 12 12.36 -6.82 -13.17
CA ASP A 12 13.20 -5.64 -12.98
C ASP A 12 12.36 -4.38 -13.14
N GLY A 13 12.67 -3.36 -12.34
CA GLY A 13 11.97 -2.09 -12.41
C GLY A 13 12.49 -1.08 -11.40
N SER A 14 12.24 0.17 -11.68
CA SER A 14 12.57 1.28 -10.78
C SER A 14 11.40 2.26 -10.67
N SER A 15 11.31 2.93 -9.55
CA SER A 15 10.38 4.04 -9.33
C SER A 15 11.02 5.06 -8.38
N ALA A 16 10.57 6.30 -8.47
CA ALA A 16 11.07 7.37 -7.62
C ALA A 16 9.92 8.28 -7.18
N CYS A 17 9.95 8.71 -5.92
CA CYS A 17 9.10 9.75 -5.39
C CYS A 17 9.97 10.88 -4.83
N VAL A 18 9.57 12.11 -5.06
CA VAL A 18 10.18 13.27 -4.40
C VAL A 18 9.44 13.54 -3.10
N LEU A 19 10.18 13.53 -2.00
CA LEU A 19 9.68 13.85 -0.66
C LEU A 19 10.34 15.14 -0.21
N MET A 20 9.55 16.03 0.36
CA MET A 20 10.07 17.26 0.94
C MET A 20 9.18 17.75 2.07
N GLU A 21 9.69 18.64 2.88
CA GLU A 21 8.91 19.34 3.89
C GLU A 21 7.84 20.23 3.23
N ALA A 22 6.65 20.31 3.84
CA ALA A 22 5.52 21.08 3.30
C ALA A 22 5.86 22.56 3.07
N THR A 23 6.56 23.18 4.03
CA THR A 23 7.02 24.58 3.92
C THR A 23 7.98 24.80 2.75
N GLN A 24 8.81 23.81 2.43
CA GLN A 24 9.71 23.88 1.27
C GLN A 24 8.94 23.76 -0.05
N ALA A 25 7.93 22.89 -0.11
CA ALA A 25 7.08 22.76 -1.30
C ALA A 25 6.35 24.09 -1.56
N GLU A 26 5.81 24.71 -0.53
CA GLU A 26 5.14 26.01 -0.60
C GLU A 26 6.10 27.10 -1.10
N ARG A 27 7.31 27.19 -0.54
CA ARG A 27 8.33 28.16 -0.97
C ARG A 27 8.72 28.00 -2.43
N LEU A 28 8.68 26.78 -2.96
CA LEU A 28 9.02 26.46 -4.35
C LEU A 28 7.79 26.55 -5.28
N GLY A 29 6.60 26.89 -4.77
CA GLY A 29 5.37 26.94 -5.56
C GLY A 29 4.94 25.58 -6.09
N LEU A 30 5.33 24.47 -5.43
CA LEU A 30 4.99 23.12 -5.82
C LEU A 30 3.67 22.70 -5.20
N SER A 31 2.85 21.99 -5.97
CA SER A 31 1.60 21.40 -5.49
C SER A 31 1.82 19.93 -5.15
N PRO A 32 1.90 19.55 -3.87
CA PRO A 32 2.06 18.15 -3.49
C PRO A 32 0.83 17.32 -3.88
N LEU A 33 1.05 16.06 -4.20
CA LEU A 33 -0.03 15.10 -4.47
C LEU A 33 -0.74 14.65 -3.18
N GLY A 34 -0.05 14.75 -2.06
CA GLY A 34 -0.56 14.36 -0.76
C GLY A 34 0.53 14.44 0.31
N ALA A 35 0.20 14.02 1.52
CA ALA A 35 1.10 14.00 2.66
C ALA A 35 1.19 12.60 3.29
N PHE A 36 2.41 12.19 3.65
CA PHE A 36 2.65 11.05 4.51
C PHE A 36 2.19 11.37 5.93
N ARG A 37 1.32 10.54 6.49
CA ARG A 37 0.73 10.75 7.82
C ARG A 37 1.22 9.77 8.87
N GLY A 38 1.60 8.56 8.47
CA GLY A 38 2.08 7.59 9.44
C GLY A 38 2.51 6.27 8.83
N PHE A 39 3.20 5.49 9.65
CA PHE A 39 3.71 4.19 9.27
C PHE A 39 3.65 3.21 10.44
N ALA A 40 3.34 1.96 10.17
CA ALA A 40 3.39 0.89 11.13
C ALA A 40 4.01 -0.37 10.52
N VAL A 41 4.77 -1.07 11.35
CA VAL A 41 5.30 -2.41 11.06
C VAL A 41 4.80 -3.35 12.15
N ALA A 42 4.50 -4.58 11.78
CA ALA A 42 4.15 -5.65 12.71
C ALA A 42 4.83 -6.94 12.28
N GLY A 43 5.27 -7.74 13.25
CA GLY A 43 5.81 -9.07 13.02
C GLY A 43 4.72 -10.12 12.94
N CYS A 44 5.00 -11.22 12.26
CA CYS A 44 4.23 -12.46 12.24
C CYS A 44 5.21 -13.64 12.07
N GLU A 45 4.71 -14.86 12.10
CA GLU A 45 5.57 -16.04 11.86
C GLU A 45 6.17 -15.99 10.44
N PRO A 46 7.45 -16.31 10.27
CA PRO A 46 8.12 -16.21 8.97
C PRO A 46 7.50 -17.06 7.86
N ASP A 47 6.98 -18.23 8.19
CA ASP A 47 6.29 -19.15 7.26
C ASP A 47 4.90 -18.65 6.85
N GLU A 48 4.35 -17.70 7.60
CA GLU A 48 3.10 -17.01 7.30
C GLU A 48 3.32 -15.53 6.90
N MET A 49 4.49 -15.14 6.41
CA MET A 49 4.84 -13.74 6.12
C MET A 49 3.79 -13.00 5.29
N GLY A 50 3.08 -13.72 4.42
CA GLY A 50 2.06 -13.15 3.55
C GLY A 50 0.91 -12.46 4.28
N ILE A 51 0.63 -12.84 5.52
CA ILE A 51 -0.44 -12.25 6.33
C ILE A 51 -0.01 -11.00 7.11
N GLY A 52 1.24 -10.58 7.02
CA GLY A 52 1.78 -9.41 7.72
C GLY A 52 0.90 -8.15 7.68
N PRO A 53 0.25 -7.80 6.56
CA PRO A 53 -0.69 -6.69 6.49
C PRO A 53 -1.84 -6.75 7.50
N VAL A 54 -2.32 -7.96 7.87
CA VAL A 54 -3.40 -8.15 8.84
C VAL A 54 -3.04 -7.61 10.23
N PHE A 55 -1.75 -7.56 10.55
CA PHE A 55 -1.25 -7.03 11.82
C PHE A 55 -0.81 -5.57 11.72
N ALA A 56 -0.21 -5.18 10.59
CA ALA A 56 0.31 -3.83 10.40
C ALA A 56 -0.80 -2.79 10.20
N VAL A 57 -1.82 -3.12 9.40
CA VAL A 57 -2.92 -2.20 9.07
C VAL A 57 -3.72 -1.79 10.31
N PRO A 58 -4.24 -2.68 11.16
CA PRO A 58 -4.96 -2.28 12.36
C PRO A 58 -4.11 -1.42 13.30
N LYS A 59 -2.81 -1.74 13.43
CA LYS A 59 -1.87 -0.96 14.23
C LYS A 59 -1.70 0.46 13.69
N LEU A 60 -1.65 0.63 12.36
CA LEU A 60 -1.58 1.93 11.72
C LEU A 60 -2.86 2.73 11.98
N LEU A 61 -4.02 2.14 11.66
CA LEU A 61 -5.32 2.81 11.76
C LEU A 61 -5.63 3.24 13.19
N ALA A 62 -5.39 2.36 14.18
CA ALA A 62 -5.61 2.67 15.59
C ALA A 62 -4.80 3.88 16.07
N ARG A 63 -3.57 4.07 15.58
CA ARG A 63 -2.73 5.23 15.92
C ARG A 63 -3.29 6.55 15.40
N HIS A 64 -4.13 6.50 14.38
CA HIS A 64 -4.71 7.67 13.73
C HIS A 64 -6.21 7.84 14.02
N GLY A 65 -6.80 6.96 14.86
CA GLY A 65 -8.23 7.00 15.17
C GLY A 65 -9.12 6.73 13.96
N LEU A 66 -8.61 5.96 12.98
CA LEU A 66 -9.30 5.61 11.75
C LEU A 66 -9.73 4.15 11.75
N THR A 67 -10.74 3.85 10.95
CA THR A 67 -11.23 2.51 10.65
C THR A 67 -10.98 2.16 9.18
N VAL A 68 -11.19 0.92 8.80
CA VAL A 68 -11.08 0.49 7.39
C VAL A 68 -12.06 1.25 6.49
N GLN A 69 -13.23 1.61 7.02
CA GLN A 69 -14.28 2.32 6.29
C GLN A 69 -13.91 3.77 5.96
N ASP A 70 -13.05 4.39 6.77
CA ASP A 70 -12.58 5.76 6.58
C ASP A 70 -11.57 5.88 5.44
N ILE A 71 -11.04 4.75 4.96
CA ILE A 71 -10.03 4.72 3.89
C ILE A 71 -10.72 4.61 2.53
N ASP A 72 -10.46 5.58 1.69
CA ASP A 72 -11.06 5.68 0.35
C ASP A 72 -10.38 4.78 -0.67
N LEU A 73 -9.06 4.58 -0.54
CA LEU A 73 -8.26 3.85 -1.51
C LEU A 73 -7.17 3.01 -0.84
N TRP A 74 -7.00 1.79 -1.34
CA TRP A 74 -6.04 0.84 -0.83
C TRP A 74 -5.12 0.35 -1.94
N GLU A 75 -3.82 0.36 -1.68
CA GLU A 75 -2.81 -0.31 -2.47
C GLU A 75 -2.15 -1.39 -1.62
N MET A 76 -2.44 -2.64 -1.93
CA MET A 76 -1.84 -3.80 -1.27
C MET A 76 -0.97 -4.54 -2.28
N ASN A 77 0.29 -4.78 -1.93
CA ASN A 77 1.14 -5.59 -2.79
C ASN A 77 0.61 -7.02 -2.90
N GLU A 78 0.42 -7.47 -4.13
CA GLU A 78 -0.05 -8.81 -4.46
C GLU A 78 1.14 -9.74 -4.71
N ALA A 79 1.87 -10.11 -3.66
CA ALA A 79 2.93 -11.11 -3.80
C ALA A 79 2.34 -12.43 -4.33
N PHE A 80 1.19 -12.82 -3.77
CA PHE A 80 0.40 -13.99 -4.16
C PHE A 80 -1.09 -13.66 -4.07
N ALA A 81 -1.91 -14.17 -4.99
CA ALA A 81 -3.36 -13.97 -4.96
C ALA A 81 -4.00 -14.48 -3.67
N SER A 82 -3.56 -15.65 -3.17
CA SER A 82 -4.05 -16.23 -1.92
C SER A 82 -3.80 -15.33 -0.72
N GLN A 83 -2.60 -14.75 -0.64
CA GLN A 83 -2.21 -13.82 0.41
C GLN A 83 -3.04 -12.53 0.34
N ALA A 84 -3.17 -11.92 -0.85
CA ALA A 84 -3.92 -10.68 -1.03
C ALA A 84 -5.39 -10.85 -0.67
N LEU A 85 -6.03 -11.93 -1.15
CA LEU A 85 -7.42 -12.26 -0.84
C LEU A 85 -7.64 -12.54 0.65
N TYR A 86 -6.71 -13.25 1.29
CA TYR A 86 -6.78 -13.49 2.73
C TYR A 86 -6.73 -12.18 3.52
N CYS A 87 -5.74 -11.32 3.23
CA CYS A 87 -5.61 -10.03 3.89
C CYS A 87 -6.83 -9.14 3.65
N GLN A 88 -7.31 -9.05 2.42
CA GLN A 88 -8.52 -8.30 2.08
C GLN A 88 -9.71 -8.72 2.93
N ARG A 89 -9.99 -10.03 2.98
CA ARG A 89 -11.13 -10.58 3.72
C ARG A 89 -10.99 -10.39 5.23
N LYS A 90 -9.81 -10.63 5.76
CA LYS A 90 -9.54 -10.48 7.21
C LYS A 90 -9.63 -9.04 7.68
N LEU A 91 -9.19 -8.10 6.87
CA LEU A 91 -9.26 -6.67 7.17
C LEU A 91 -10.63 -6.06 6.84
N GLY A 92 -11.47 -6.74 6.07
CA GLY A 92 -12.76 -6.22 5.61
C GLY A 92 -12.60 -5.07 4.60
N ILE A 93 -11.56 -5.11 3.78
CA ILE A 93 -11.31 -4.07 2.76
C ILE A 93 -12.30 -4.27 1.60
N PRO A 94 -13.09 -3.24 1.23
CA PRO A 94 -13.98 -3.31 0.08
C PRO A 94 -13.20 -3.52 -1.23
N GLY A 95 -13.62 -4.48 -2.04
CA GLY A 95 -12.90 -4.83 -3.27
C GLY A 95 -12.83 -3.68 -4.29
N GLU A 96 -13.84 -2.85 -4.34
CA GLU A 96 -13.93 -1.67 -5.22
C GLU A 96 -12.97 -0.54 -4.83
N ARG A 97 -12.36 -0.63 -3.65
CA ARG A 97 -11.36 0.32 -3.15
C ARG A 97 -9.93 -0.23 -3.16
N LEU A 98 -9.75 -1.51 -3.48
CA LEU A 98 -8.46 -2.20 -3.42
C LEU A 98 -7.87 -2.39 -4.80
N ASN A 99 -6.61 -1.94 -5.02
CA ASN A 99 -5.84 -2.15 -6.24
C ASN A 99 -6.67 -1.86 -7.52
N VAL A 100 -7.35 -0.74 -7.52
CA VAL A 100 -8.42 -0.39 -8.46
C VAL A 100 -8.03 -0.38 -9.94
N ASN A 101 -6.75 -0.35 -10.24
CA ASN A 101 -6.20 -0.40 -11.59
C ASN A 101 -5.29 -1.65 -11.80
N GLY A 102 -5.48 -2.68 -10.98
CA GLY A 102 -4.65 -3.88 -10.97
C GLY A 102 -3.45 -3.76 -10.02
N GLY A 103 -2.80 -4.87 -9.76
CA GLY A 103 -1.70 -4.98 -8.81
C GLY A 103 -0.50 -5.76 -9.36
N ALA A 104 0.35 -6.25 -8.45
CA ALA A 104 1.62 -6.87 -8.79
C ALA A 104 1.48 -8.19 -9.58
N ILE A 105 0.35 -8.88 -9.51
CA ILE A 105 0.11 -10.08 -10.33
C ILE A 105 0.06 -9.72 -11.81
N SER A 106 -0.49 -8.55 -12.15
CA SER A 106 -0.57 -8.08 -13.54
C SER A 106 0.69 -7.37 -14.03
N ILE A 107 1.44 -6.68 -13.16
CA ILE A 107 2.55 -5.80 -13.57
C ILE A 107 3.92 -6.21 -13.02
N GLY A 108 3.98 -7.15 -12.08
CA GLY A 108 5.21 -7.58 -11.43
C GLY A 108 5.51 -6.90 -10.09
N HIS A 109 6.52 -7.44 -9.40
CA HIS A 109 6.95 -6.97 -8.08
C HIS A 109 8.47 -6.82 -8.00
N PRO A 110 9.07 -5.84 -8.67
CA PRO A 110 10.46 -5.45 -8.44
C PRO A 110 10.60 -4.89 -7.02
N PHE A 111 11.37 -5.56 -6.15
CA PHE A 111 11.35 -5.29 -4.71
C PHE A 111 11.67 -3.84 -4.36
N GLY A 112 12.70 -3.27 -4.99
CA GLY A 112 13.08 -1.87 -4.77
C GLY A 112 12.12 -0.83 -5.39
N MET A 113 11.29 -1.22 -6.34
CA MET A 113 10.35 -0.34 -7.04
C MET A 113 8.99 -0.26 -6.37
N THR A 114 8.49 -1.38 -5.85
CA THR A 114 7.07 -1.56 -5.50
C THR A 114 6.55 -0.53 -4.52
N GLY A 115 7.29 -0.21 -3.46
CA GLY A 115 6.84 0.74 -2.45
C GLY A 115 6.55 2.14 -3.02
N ALA A 116 7.51 2.71 -3.75
CA ALA A 116 7.35 4.02 -4.38
C ALA A 116 6.28 4.01 -5.48
N ARG A 117 6.16 2.90 -6.24
CA ARG A 117 5.10 2.73 -7.25
C ARG A 117 3.70 2.73 -6.61
N LEU A 118 3.50 1.95 -5.53
CA LEU A 118 2.22 1.90 -4.82
C LEU A 118 1.81 3.27 -4.28
N VAL A 119 2.76 4.00 -3.68
CA VAL A 119 2.51 5.36 -3.18
C VAL A 119 2.16 6.31 -4.33
N GLY A 120 2.95 6.30 -5.39
CA GLY A 120 2.69 7.16 -6.55
C GLY A 120 1.32 6.88 -7.19
N HIS A 121 0.98 5.60 -7.38
CA HIS A 121 -0.33 5.21 -7.90
C HIS A 121 -1.47 5.62 -6.97
N LEU A 122 -1.34 5.35 -5.67
CA LEU A 122 -2.33 5.74 -4.66
C LEU A 122 -2.65 7.23 -4.72
N LEU A 123 -1.63 8.07 -4.76
CA LEU A 123 -1.80 9.53 -4.76
C LEU A 123 -2.40 10.05 -6.06
N LEU A 124 -1.92 9.57 -7.21
CA LEU A 124 -2.42 9.98 -8.53
C LEU A 124 -3.87 9.53 -8.75
N GLU A 125 -4.16 8.27 -8.48
CA GLU A 125 -5.52 7.73 -8.64
C GLU A 125 -6.48 8.27 -7.60
N GLY A 126 -6.01 8.43 -6.36
CA GLY A 126 -6.80 9.02 -5.29
C GLY A 126 -7.20 10.47 -5.61
N ARG A 127 -6.27 11.27 -6.14
CA ARG A 127 -6.57 12.62 -6.62
C ARG A 127 -7.61 12.62 -7.73
N ARG A 128 -7.50 11.71 -8.71
CA ARG A 128 -8.47 11.55 -9.79
C ARG A 128 -9.87 11.20 -9.26
N ARG A 129 -9.94 10.42 -8.18
CA ARG A 129 -11.20 9.99 -7.52
C ARG A 129 -11.70 10.97 -6.47
N LYS A 130 -10.95 12.01 -6.14
CA LYS A 130 -11.21 12.93 -5.02
C LYS A 130 -11.24 12.19 -3.67
N ALA A 131 -10.43 11.16 -3.53
CA ALA A 131 -10.21 10.45 -2.28
C ALA A 131 -9.43 11.33 -1.31
N LYS A 132 -9.67 11.14 -0.01
CA LYS A 132 -8.96 11.86 1.05
C LYS A 132 -7.90 10.98 1.73
N TRP A 133 -8.27 9.74 2.06
CA TRP A 133 -7.38 8.84 2.78
C TRP A 133 -7.02 7.63 1.94
N GLY A 134 -5.73 7.32 1.91
CA GLY A 134 -5.22 6.13 1.26
C GLY A 134 -4.22 5.37 2.12
N VAL A 135 -4.21 4.05 1.98
CA VAL A 135 -3.26 3.16 2.66
C VAL A 135 -2.51 2.33 1.65
N VAL A 136 -1.18 2.31 1.80
CA VAL A 136 -0.29 1.36 1.12
C VAL A 136 0.13 0.30 2.12
N THR A 137 0.01 -0.98 1.75
CA THR A 137 0.44 -2.08 2.62
C THR A 137 1.10 -3.21 1.84
N MET A 138 1.99 -3.93 2.50
CA MET A 138 2.67 -5.07 1.92
C MET A 138 3.14 -6.05 3.00
N CYS A 139 3.24 -7.32 2.62
CA CYS A 139 4.00 -8.30 3.38
C CYS A 139 5.50 -8.11 3.12
N ILE A 140 6.31 -8.48 4.10
CA ILE A 140 7.77 -8.35 4.03
C ILE A 140 8.38 -9.69 4.44
N ALA A 141 9.39 -10.13 3.71
CA ALA A 141 10.15 -11.34 4.00
C ALA A 141 10.71 -11.30 5.45
N GLY A 142 10.81 -12.46 6.07
CA GLY A 142 11.24 -12.61 7.47
C GLY A 142 10.09 -12.55 8.48
N GLY A 143 8.82 -12.51 8.03
CA GLY A 143 7.66 -12.51 8.90
C GLY A 143 7.27 -11.11 9.37
N MET A 144 6.99 -10.21 8.43
CA MET A 144 6.59 -8.84 8.75
C MET A 144 5.49 -8.34 7.81
N GLY A 145 4.76 -7.32 8.28
CA GLY A 145 3.90 -6.48 7.45
C GLY A 145 4.21 -5.02 7.66
N ALA A 146 4.06 -4.22 6.61
CA ALA A 146 4.16 -2.76 6.68
C ALA A 146 2.89 -2.11 6.17
N ALA A 147 2.53 -0.97 6.75
CA ALA A 147 1.42 -0.15 6.29
C ALA A 147 1.75 1.34 6.44
N GLY A 148 1.48 2.12 5.40
CA GLY A 148 1.66 3.58 5.38
C GLY A 148 0.34 4.29 5.11
N LEU A 149 0.06 5.37 5.85
CA LEU A 149 -1.11 6.21 5.71
C LEU A 149 -0.74 7.49 4.97
N PHE A 150 -1.57 7.85 4.00
CA PHE A 150 -1.41 9.04 3.18
C PHE A 150 -2.72 9.85 3.14
N GLU A 151 -2.59 11.14 3.30
CA GLU A 151 -3.66 12.08 2.96
C GLU A 151 -3.44 12.57 1.53
N ILE A 152 -4.49 12.61 0.72
CA ILE A 152 -4.48 12.91 -0.72
C ILE A 152 -5.05 14.31 -0.91
N TYR A 153 -4.40 15.13 -1.78
CA TYR A 153 -4.75 16.53 -2.02
C TYR A 153 -5.33 16.76 -3.41
#